data_fcfbcafae93efd07e1ef693ee6cc5c2e
#
_entry.id   fcfbcafae93efd07e1ef693ee6cc5c2e
#
_cell.length_a   1.000
_cell.length_b   1.000
_cell.length_c   1.000
_cell.angle_alpha   90.00
_cell.angle_beta   90.00
_cell.angle_gamma   90.00
#
_symmetry.space_group_name_H-M   'P 1'
#
loop_
_entity.id
_entity.type
_entity.pdbx_description
1 polymer ?
#
loop_
_entity_poly.entity_id
_entity_poly.type
_entity_poly.pdbx_seq_one_letter_code
_entity_poly.pdbx_strand_id
1 'polypeptide(L)'
;MNNKLTSTDLQSRLLQGNFDRGRSPDERFADPLMETSMIVTLEQLRPYDLNPRLMRNPSYDDIKESIRRRGLDTPPPITRRPDQEWFIIANGGNTRLSILNELWRETHDERFWRIQCLYKPWAGTSDQPMLGELRCLIGHLAENDMHGKLSFIERALGINKARELYQQVLCQLSQRELAEHLRNDGYPIHQSHISRMEQTLEYLLPCIPEVLYAGMGRPQVEKLLSLRAAALQIWQRHATGDTGSFESLFSSALSLFNDQPEDFFIERVQDELLGLMSQALGVDYNLLLLDVDPSEQKRQAVLGPTPEPPPYIPPDEPEPRPVARRRKADEGEMRGGTVIPPPESMPDASPLCEGNEPITDIWRISPLFDSTEALQSISDRLAWDLAECCGIEDRVIADNDEVGVGYRLNTLASDHPMYSRPQSRACWALLAALNDIPLTEDLSATLTPALFIQRDTGDFFFSDLFLIKAFRLIRIVRRIRELQQEAQHAADD
;
A
#
# COMPACT_ATOMS: atom_id res chain seq x y z
N MET A 1 24.90 15.53 71.66
CA MET A 1 26.15 14.81 71.35
C MET A 1 26.07 14.40 69.89
N ASN A 2 26.77 15.12 69.01
CA ASN A 2 26.80 14.83 67.59
C ASN A 2 27.83 13.74 67.33
N ASN A 3 27.40 12.52 67.07
CA ASN A 3 28.25 11.46 66.57
C ASN A 3 28.60 11.72 65.11
N LYS A 4 29.76 12.30 64.82
CA LYS A 4 30.34 12.36 63.50
C LYS A 4 30.78 10.95 63.13
N LEU A 5 30.15 10.33 62.18
CA LEU A 5 30.55 9.08 61.58
C LEU A 5 31.94 9.28 60.93
N THR A 6 32.86 8.39 61.24
CA THR A 6 34.24 8.43 60.66
C THR A 6 34.21 7.89 59.22
N SER A 7 35.13 8.32 58.43
CA SER A 7 35.30 7.91 57.01
C SER A 7 35.36 6.37 56.87
N THR A 8 35.92 5.68 57.86
CA THR A 8 36.02 4.21 57.95
C THR A 8 34.67 3.52 58.17
N ASP A 9 33.79 4.15 58.96
CA ASP A 9 32.40 3.64 59.19
C ASP A 9 31.52 3.79 57.94
N LEU A 10 31.75 4.87 57.19
CA LEU A 10 31.08 5.05 55.88
C LEU A 10 31.55 4.03 54.83
N GLN A 11 32.88 3.75 54.78
CA GLN A 11 33.41 2.73 53.88
C GLN A 11 32.96 1.33 54.23
N SER A 12 32.93 0.95 55.52
CA SER A 12 32.46 -0.37 55.94
C SER A 12 30.97 -0.57 55.70
N ARG A 13 30.12 0.47 55.80
CA ARG A 13 28.71 0.44 55.43
C ARG A 13 28.45 0.34 53.92
N LEU A 14 29.29 1.01 53.10
CA LEU A 14 29.27 0.90 51.66
C LEU A 14 29.70 -0.50 51.18
N LEU A 15 30.69 -1.11 51.81
CA LEU A 15 31.19 -2.45 51.47
C LEU A 15 30.25 -3.57 51.96
N GLN A 16 29.45 -3.33 53.01
CA GLN A 16 28.51 -4.33 53.54
C GLN A 16 27.16 -4.39 52.79
N GLY A 17 26.95 -3.58 51.72
CA GLY A 17 25.73 -3.62 50.94
C GLY A 17 24.42 -3.38 51.73
N ASN A 18 24.51 -2.74 52.91
CA ASN A 18 23.42 -2.62 53.84
C ASN A 18 22.48 -1.42 53.53
N PHE A 19 22.23 -1.17 52.28
CA PHE A 19 21.15 -0.23 51.87
C PHE A 19 19.76 -0.84 51.92
N ASP A 20 19.68 -2.13 52.29
CA ASP A 20 18.43 -2.90 52.18
C ASP A 20 17.67 -3.10 53.51
N ARG A 21 18.09 -2.46 54.62
CA ARG A 21 17.41 -2.57 55.90
C ARG A 21 16.55 -1.35 56.19
N GLY A 22 15.33 -1.36 55.70
CA GLY A 22 14.32 -0.36 56.07
C GLY A 22 13.27 -0.05 55.04
N ARG A 23 13.18 -0.83 53.97
CA ARG A 23 12.09 -0.64 53.03
C ARG A 23 10.91 -1.53 53.42
N SER A 24 9.76 -0.88 53.69
CA SER A 24 8.48 -1.57 53.74
C SER A 24 8.23 -2.25 52.38
N PRO A 25 7.58 -3.43 52.35
CA PRO A 25 7.22 -4.10 51.10
C PRO A 25 6.35 -3.25 50.14
N ASP A 26 5.82 -2.14 50.67
CA ASP A 26 4.91 -1.23 49.94
C ASP A 26 5.56 0.01 49.33
N GLU A 27 6.87 0.24 49.49
CA GLU A 27 7.54 1.31 48.77
C GLU A 27 7.80 0.88 47.32
N ARG A 28 6.79 1.07 46.47
CA ARG A 28 6.94 1.01 45.03
C ARG A 28 8.01 2.01 44.62
N PHE A 29 9.08 1.54 44.00
CA PHE A 29 10.06 2.44 43.39
C PHE A 29 9.30 3.32 42.39
N ALA A 30 9.38 4.64 42.57
CA ALA A 30 8.87 5.57 41.58
C ALA A 30 9.57 5.28 40.24
N ASP A 31 8.81 5.25 39.18
CA ASP A 31 9.37 5.06 37.84
C ASP A 31 10.41 6.12 37.53
N PRO A 32 11.47 5.77 36.80
CA PRO A 32 12.41 6.77 36.32
C PRO A 32 11.71 7.88 35.53
N LEU A 33 12.05 9.14 35.82
CA LEU A 33 11.48 10.30 35.12
C LEU A 33 12.11 10.54 33.75
N MET A 34 13.24 9.88 33.48
CA MET A 34 13.97 9.97 32.21
C MET A 34 14.21 8.59 31.63
N GLU A 35 14.50 8.55 30.33
CA GLU A 35 14.89 7.32 29.65
C GLU A 35 16.09 6.69 30.36
N THR A 36 15.92 5.46 30.82
CA THR A 36 16.93 4.78 31.65
C THR A 36 17.07 3.32 31.24
N SER A 37 18.31 2.87 31.10
CA SER A 37 18.59 1.46 30.86
C SER A 37 18.38 0.66 32.15
N MET A 38 17.58 -0.40 32.10
CA MET A 38 17.29 -1.24 33.26
C MET A 38 17.22 -2.72 32.87
N ILE A 39 17.56 -3.59 33.83
CA ILE A 39 17.43 -5.02 33.66
C ILE A 39 16.06 -5.44 34.18
N VAL A 40 15.31 -6.12 33.34
CA VAL A 40 13.97 -6.66 33.65
C VAL A 40 13.94 -8.15 33.39
N THR A 41 13.07 -8.87 34.10
CA THR A 41 12.82 -10.28 33.85
C THR A 41 11.60 -10.47 32.94
N LEU A 42 11.52 -11.61 32.26
CA LEU A 42 10.37 -11.93 31.39
C LEU A 42 9.04 -11.89 32.14
N GLU A 43 9.04 -12.22 33.44
CA GLU A 43 7.82 -12.15 34.28
C GLU A 43 7.28 -10.74 34.44
N GLN A 44 8.16 -9.75 34.39
CA GLN A 44 7.80 -8.33 34.52
C GLN A 44 7.36 -7.71 33.21
N LEU A 45 7.51 -8.44 32.07
CA LEU A 45 7.21 -7.95 30.74
C LEU A 45 5.90 -8.50 30.20
N ARG A 46 5.11 -7.64 29.57
CA ARG A 46 3.90 -8.02 28.82
C ARG A 46 3.99 -7.45 27.40
N PRO A 47 3.42 -8.14 26.43
CA PRO A 47 3.25 -7.55 25.11
C PRO A 47 2.31 -6.35 25.18
N TYR A 48 2.49 -5.40 24.28
CA TYR A 48 1.51 -4.31 24.11
C TYR A 48 0.22 -4.89 23.49
N ASP A 49 -0.88 -4.73 24.16
CA ASP A 49 -2.19 -5.33 23.83
C ASP A 49 -2.85 -4.72 22.59
N LEU A 50 -2.61 -3.42 22.31
CA LEU A 50 -3.12 -2.75 21.10
C LEU A 50 -2.11 -2.82 19.92
N ASN A 51 -1.24 -3.83 19.92
CA ASN A 51 -0.30 -4.03 18.82
C ASN A 51 -1.04 -4.19 17.47
N PRO A 52 -0.73 -3.37 16.45
CA PRO A 52 -1.39 -3.48 15.15
C PRO A 52 -1.14 -4.81 14.43
N ARG A 53 -0.04 -5.50 14.72
CA ARG A 53 0.26 -6.81 14.12
C ARG A 53 -0.58 -7.90 14.77
N LEU A 54 -1.44 -8.51 13.97
CA LEU A 54 -2.31 -9.61 14.35
C LEU A 54 -1.76 -10.97 13.88
N MET A 55 -1.15 -10.99 12.71
CA MET A 55 -0.61 -12.20 12.12
C MET A 55 0.84 -12.45 12.59
N ARG A 56 1.24 -13.73 12.60
CA ARG A 56 2.62 -14.10 12.91
C ARG A 56 3.57 -13.42 11.93
N ASN A 57 4.66 -12.85 12.46
CA ASN A 57 5.68 -12.22 11.62
C ASN A 57 6.26 -13.27 10.65
N PRO A 58 6.29 -13.02 9.32
CA PRO A 58 6.87 -13.96 8.35
C PRO A 58 8.30 -14.37 8.66
N SER A 59 9.11 -13.44 9.20
CA SER A 59 10.50 -13.68 9.60
C SER A 59 10.65 -14.19 11.05
N TYR A 60 9.58 -14.72 11.67
CA TYR A 60 9.63 -15.14 13.08
C TYR A 60 10.73 -16.16 13.35
N ASP A 61 10.82 -17.19 12.52
CA ASP A 61 11.73 -18.31 12.72
C ASP A 61 13.19 -17.90 12.47
N ASP A 62 13.44 -17.02 11.50
CA ASP A 62 14.77 -16.42 11.24
C ASP A 62 15.24 -15.55 12.42
N ILE A 63 14.33 -14.71 12.95
CA ILE A 63 14.60 -13.89 14.12
C ILE A 63 14.86 -14.77 15.34
N LYS A 64 14.10 -15.84 15.54
CA LYS A 64 14.27 -16.81 16.63
C LYS A 64 15.64 -17.47 16.57
N GLU A 65 16.04 -17.95 15.40
CA GLU A 65 17.34 -18.59 15.22
C GLU A 65 18.50 -17.60 15.42
N SER A 66 18.35 -16.36 14.95
CA SER A 66 19.31 -15.29 15.21
C SER A 66 19.47 -15.00 16.70
N ILE A 67 18.36 -14.85 17.45
CA ILE A 67 18.39 -14.59 18.91
C ILE A 67 18.96 -15.81 19.64
N ARG A 68 18.64 -17.03 19.22
CA ARG A 68 19.20 -18.26 19.81
C ARG A 68 20.73 -18.29 19.74
N ARG A 69 21.30 -17.92 18.59
CA ARG A 69 22.75 -18.00 18.36
C ARG A 69 23.51 -16.82 18.97
N ARG A 70 23.04 -15.60 18.77
CA ARG A 70 23.78 -14.39 19.13
C ARG A 70 23.30 -13.70 20.40
N GLY A 71 22.12 -14.07 20.89
CA GLY A 71 21.40 -13.34 21.93
C GLY A 71 20.58 -12.18 21.35
N LEU A 72 20.09 -11.33 22.22
CA LEU A 72 19.25 -10.18 21.85
C LEU A 72 20.13 -8.93 21.62
N ASP A 73 20.49 -8.65 20.38
CA ASP A 73 21.35 -7.51 20.01
C ASP A 73 20.65 -6.17 20.28
N THR A 74 19.33 -6.10 20.02
CA THR A 74 18.54 -4.88 20.18
C THR A 74 17.32 -5.15 21.06
N PRO A 75 17.44 -4.90 22.37
CA PRO A 75 16.32 -5.08 23.29
C PRO A 75 15.19 -4.11 23.00
N PRO A 76 13.92 -4.55 23.15
CA PRO A 76 12.79 -3.68 22.93
C PRO A 76 12.72 -2.57 24.00
N PRO A 77 12.32 -1.34 23.63
CA PRO A 77 12.03 -0.31 24.61
C PRO A 77 10.78 -0.68 25.38
N ILE A 78 10.77 -0.37 26.67
CA ILE A 78 9.68 -0.67 27.59
C ILE A 78 9.13 0.57 28.26
N THR A 79 7.87 0.52 28.67
CA THR A 79 7.24 1.56 29.47
C THR A 79 6.32 0.90 30.50
N ARG A 80 5.79 1.67 31.43
CA ARG A 80 4.82 1.18 32.41
C ARG A 80 3.62 2.11 32.47
N ARG A 81 2.43 1.53 32.35
CA ARG A 81 1.19 2.27 32.56
C ARG A 81 1.08 2.67 34.04
N PRO A 82 0.53 3.84 34.36
CA PRO A 82 0.14 4.14 35.71
C PRO A 82 -0.72 2.99 36.28
N ASP A 83 -0.59 2.67 37.54
CA ASP A 83 -1.35 1.64 38.21
C ASP A 83 -1.07 0.17 37.81
N GLN A 84 -0.13 -0.11 36.94
CA GLN A 84 0.31 -1.47 36.61
C GLN A 84 1.66 -1.81 37.23
N GLU A 85 1.83 -3.09 37.60
CA GLU A 85 3.07 -3.59 38.19
C GLU A 85 4.08 -4.07 37.14
N TRP A 86 3.60 -4.40 35.93
CA TRP A 86 4.41 -4.92 34.84
C TRP A 86 4.72 -3.84 33.80
N PHE A 87 5.81 -4.05 33.09
CA PHE A 87 6.20 -3.25 31.95
C PHE A 87 5.56 -3.80 30.68
N ILE A 88 5.24 -2.91 29.75
CA ILE A 88 4.80 -3.24 28.40
C ILE A 88 5.83 -2.79 27.37
N ILE A 89 5.81 -3.40 26.21
CA ILE A 89 6.63 -2.98 25.08
C ILE A 89 6.13 -1.61 24.58
N ALA A 90 7.01 -0.61 24.57
CA ALA A 90 6.64 0.77 24.23
C ALA A 90 6.49 1.03 22.72
N ASN A 91 7.42 0.50 21.90
CA ASN A 91 7.39 0.65 20.45
C ASN A 91 7.90 -0.65 19.86
N GLY A 92 7.19 -1.39 19.09
CA GLY A 92 7.68 -2.61 18.44
C GLY A 92 8.51 -3.56 19.31
N GLY A 93 8.51 -4.84 18.99
CA GLY A 93 9.27 -5.85 19.73
C GLY A 93 8.42 -6.91 20.40
N ASN A 94 7.09 -6.91 20.23
CA ASN A 94 6.24 -8.00 20.70
C ASN A 94 6.67 -9.36 20.15
N THR A 95 7.09 -9.42 18.87
CA THR A 95 7.67 -10.62 18.27
C THR A 95 8.92 -11.10 19.02
N ARG A 96 9.84 -10.17 19.33
CA ARG A 96 11.06 -10.50 20.10
C ARG A 96 10.72 -10.99 21.51
N LEU A 97 9.76 -10.39 22.17
CA LEU A 97 9.30 -10.84 23.48
C LEU A 97 8.68 -12.26 23.42
N SER A 98 7.88 -12.55 22.40
CA SER A 98 7.32 -13.90 22.20
C SER A 98 8.43 -14.93 21.97
N ILE A 99 9.43 -14.59 21.16
CA ILE A 99 10.60 -15.45 20.89
C ILE A 99 11.40 -15.71 22.18
N LEU A 100 11.66 -14.67 22.96
CA LEU A 100 12.38 -14.84 24.24
C LEU A 100 11.65 -15.74 25.21
N ASN A 101 10.33 -15.62 25.33
CA ASN A 101 9.50 -16.52 26.14
C ASN A 101 9.57 -17.97 25.64
N GLU A 102 9.58 -18.19 24.33
CA GLU A 102 9.71 -19.51 23.73
C GLU A 102 11.11 -20.11 23.98
N LEU A 103 12.17 -19.34 23.70
CA LEU A 103 13.54 -19.75 23.95
C LEU A 103 13.82 -20.06 25.42
N TRP A 104 13.29 -19.25 26.33
CA TRP A 104 13.37 -19.52 27.77
C TRP A 104 12.68 -20.85 28.15
N ARG A 105 11.51 -21.14 27.62
CA ARG A 105 10.81 -22.40 27.89
C ARG A 105 11.56 -23.61 27.33
N GLU A 106 12.26 -23.46 26.18
CA GLU A 106 13.03 -24.51 25.53
C GLU A 106 14.37 -24.79 26.23
N THR A 107 15.06 -23.74 26.67
CA THR A 107 16.49 -23.83 27.05
C THR A 107 16.77 -23.56 28.53
N HIS A 108 15.89 -22.84 29.23
CA HIS A 108 16.12 -22.30 30.58
C HIS A 108 17.43 -21.51 30.71
N ASP A 109 17.91 -20.90 29.61
CA ASP A 109 19.12 -20.08 29.58
C ASP A 109 18.82 -18.67 30.11
N GLU A 110 19.53 -18.25 31.15
CA GLU A 110 19.34 -16.93 31.78
C GLU A 110 19.53 -15.75 30.83
N ARG A 111 20.24 -15.92 29.71
CA ARG A 111 20.38 -14.90 28.65
C ARG A 111 19.03 -14.48 28.09
N PHE A 112 18.02 -15.35 28.08
CA PHE A 112 16.69 -15.07 27.59
C PHE A 112 15.75 -14.62 28.69
N TRP A 113 16.10 -14.82 29.96
CA TRP A 113 15.28 -14.47 31.11
C TRP A 113 15.49 -13.04 31.60
N ARG A 114 16.75 -12.61 31.71
CA ARG A 114 17.14 -11.25 32.16
C ARG A 114 17.55 -10.42 30.96
N ILE A 115 16.79 -9.37 30.69
CA ILE A 115 16.96 -8.55 29.51
C ILE A 115 17.25 -7.12 29.93
N GLN A 116 18.27 -6.54 29.36
CA GLN A 116 18.59 -5.12 29.53
C GLN A 116 17.72 -4.33 28.55
N CYS A 117 16.70 -3.61 29.02
CA CYS A 117 15.79 -2.81 28.22
C CYS A 117 15.98 -1.32 28.46
N LEU A 118 15.61 -0.50 27.48
CA LEU A 118 15.51 0.95 27.64
C LEU A 118 14.10 1.29 28.15
N TYR A 119 14.01 1.72 29.39
CA TYR A 119 12.76 2.24 29.95
C TYR A 119 12.47 3.64 29.38
N LYS A 120 11.28 3.86 28.89
CA LYS A 120 10.74 5.17 28.48
C LYS A 120 9.61 5.57 29.42
N PRO A 121 9.65 6.78 29.98
CA PRO A 121 8.57 7.26 30.85
C PRO A 121 7.23 7.23 30.12
N TRP A 122 6.17 6.90 30.84
CA TRP A 122 4.81 6.95 30.30
C TRP A 122 4.44 8.37 29.88
N ALA A 123 3.98 8.53 28.64
CA ALA A 123 3.68 9.85 28.09
C ALA A 123 2.33 10.44 28.55
N GLY A 124 1.45 9.61 29.12
CA GLY A 124 0.15 10.04 29.64
C GLY A 124 0.29 10.78 30.97
N THR A 125 -0.52 11.81 31.16
CA THR A 125 -0.70 12.50 32.43
C THR A 125 -1.99 12.05 33.11
N SER A 126 -2.19 12.39 34.38
CA SER A 126 -3.45 12.11 35.08
C SER A 126 -4.67 12.69 34.36
N ASP A 127 -4.51 13.84 33.69
CA ASP A 127 -5.57 14.52 32.97
C ASP A 127 -5.78 13.94 31.55
N GLN A 128 -4.75 13.31 30.96
CA GLN A 128 -4.78 12.77 29.61
C GLN A 128 -4.07 11.40 29.56
N PRO A 129 -4.64 10.38 30.18
CA PRO A 129 -4.01 9.04 30.24
C PRO A 129 -3.88 8.39 28.86
N MET A 130 -4.80 8.71 27.93
CA MET A 130 -4.81 8.14 26.56
C MET A 130 -3.64 8.56 25.70
N LEU A 131 -2.94 9.67 26.02
CA LEU A 131 -1.74 10.08 25.29
C LEU A 131 -0.61 9.02 25.36
N GLY A 132 -0.50 8.32 26.49
CA GLY A 132 0.46 7.24 26.63
C GLY A 132 0.13 6.05 25.72
N GLU A 133 -1.14 5.65 25.66
CA GLU A 133 -1.62 4.59 24.77
C GLU A 133 -1.39 4.98 23.30
N LEU A 134 -1.75 6.21 22.94
CA LEU A 134 -1.59 6.73 21.59
C LEU A 134 -0.12 6.70 21.16
N ARG A 135 0.80 7.16 22.03
CA ARG A 135 2.24 7.15 21.74
C ARG A 135 2.78 5.73 21.55
N CYS A 136 2.34 4.78 22.37
CA CYS A 136 2.70 3.37 22.20
C CYS A 136 2.17 2.83 20.86
N LEU A 137 0.91 3.05 20.56
CA LEU A 137 0.29 2.56 19.32
C LEU A 137 0.98 3.12 18.07
N ILE A 138 1.23 4.44 18.04
CA ILE A 138 1.94 5.08 16.92
C ILE A 138 3.37 4.55 16.79
N GLY A 139 4.06 4.37 17.92
CA GLY A 139 5.39 3.76 17.94
C GLY A 139 5.39 2.34 17.37
N HIS A 140 4.38 1.53 17.69
CA HIS A 140 4.22 0.19 17.12
C HIS A 140 3.87 0.22 15.63
N LEU A 141 3.03 1.15 15.17
CA LEU A 141 2.73 1.35 13.74
C LEU A 141 4.01 1.69 12.98
N ALA A 142 4.76 2.71 13.42
CA ALA A 142 5.97 3.16 12.77
C ALA A 142 7.05 2.07 12.70
N GLU A 143 7.31 1.39 13.81
CA GLU A 143 8.31 0.31 13.87
C GLU A 143 7.94 -0.87 12.97
N ASN A 144 6.67 -1.28 12.99
CA ASN A 144 6.22 -2.39 12.16
C ASN A 144 6.25 -2.05 10.66
N ASP A 145 5.95 -0.81 10.27
CA ASP A 145 6.07 -0.38 8.87
C ASP A 145 7.52 -0.36 8.39
N MET A 146 8.46 0.05 9.26
CA MET A 146 9.88 0.13 8.92
C MET A 146 10.56 -1.24 8.87
N HIS A 147 10.21 -2.15 9.78
CA HIS A 147 10.95 -3.38 9.99
C HIS A 147 10.15 -4.67 9.82
N GLY A 148 8.85 -4.61 9.77
CA GLY A 148 8.00 -5.81 9.84
C GLY A 148 6.96 -5.95 8.75
N LYS A 149 6.73 -4.96 7.91
CA LYS A 149 5.69 -4.89 6.88
C LYS A 149 4.33 -5.38 7.38
N LEU A 150 3.51 -4.47 7.91
CA LEU A 150 2.11 -4.77 8.23
C LEU A 150 1.34 -5.08 6.94
N SER A 151 0.42 -6.04 7.00
CA SER A 151 -0.58 -6.19 5.94
C SER A 151 -1.47 -4.94 5.86
N PHE A 152 -2.13 -4.76 4.72
CA PHE A 152 -3.01 -3.60 4.54
C PHE A 152 -4.11 -3.53 5.61
N ILE A 153 -4.71 -4.67 5.95
CA ILE A 153 -5.78 -4.73 6.96
C ILE A 153 -5.26 -4.46 8.37
N GLU A 154 -4.09 -4.97 8.75
CA GLU A 154 -3.48 -4.69 10.05
C GLU A 154 -3.19 -3.20 10.22
N ARG A 155 -2.68 -2.56 9.17
CA ARG A 155 -2.45 -1.11 9.15
C ARG A 155 -3.76 -0.34 9.27
N ALA A 156 -4.80 -0.75 8.53
CA ALA A 156 -6.12 -0.12 8.58
C ALA A 156 -6.73 -0.19 9.99
N LEU A 157 -6.67 -1.35 10.64
CA LEU A 157 -7.14 -1.54 12.01
C LEU A 157 -6.34 -0.71 13.03
N GLY A 158 -5.02 -0.66 12.87
CA GLY A 158 -4.15 0.14 13.74
C GLY A 158 -4.43 1.65 13.63
N ILE A 159 -4.65 2.17 12.40
CA ILE A 159 -5.00 3.58 12.17
C ILE A 159 -6.40 3.90 12.69
N ASN A 160 -7.35 2.98 12.51
CA ASN A 160 -8.68 3.17 13.07
C ASN A 160 -8.64 3.22 14.61
N LYS A 161 -7.82 2.35 15.22
CA LYS A 161 -7.61 2.37 16.68
C LYS A 161 -6.94 3.68 17.15
N ALA A 162 -5.96 4.19 16.40
CA ALA A 162 -5.37 5.49 16.67
C ALA A 162 -6.43 6.62 16.59
N ARG A 163 -7.33 6.58 15.60
CA ARG A 163 -8.46 7.52 15.52
C ARG A 163 -9.34 7.48 16.77
N GLU A 164 -9.72 6.29 17.23
CA GLU A 164 -10.53 6.14 18.44
C GLU A 164 -9.86 6.78 19.67
N LEU A 165 -8.54 6.57 19.81
CA LEU A 165 -7.77 7.16 20.90
C LEU A 165 -7.67 8.70 20.78
N TYR A 166 -7.42 9.21 19.57
CA TYR A 166 -7.45 10.67 19.34
C TYR A 166 -8.82 11.28 19.64
N GLN A 167 -9.90 10.62 19.25
CA GLN A 167 -11.26 11.11 19.54
C GLN A 167 -11.58 11.17 21.03
N GLN A 168 -10.97 10.31 21.85
CA GLN A 168 -11.11 10.40 23.31
C GLN A 168 -10.38 11.61 23.90
N VAL A 169 -9.36 12.11 23.19
CA VAL A 169 -8.55 13.27 23.64
C VAL A 169 -9.03 14.58 23.03
N LEU A 170 -9.41 14.58 21.72
CA LEU A 170 -9.61 15.77 20.90
C LEU A 170 -11.05 15.94 20.38
N CYS A 171 -11.99 15.05 20.75
CA CYS A 171 -13.34 14.99 20.18
C CYS A 171 -13.39 14.50 18.72
N GLN A 172 -14.26 15.04 17.88
CA GLN A 172 -14.39 14.59 16.49
C GLN A 172 -13.22 15.06 15.63
N LEU A 173 -12.67 14.14 14.82
CA LEU A 173 -11.57 14.39 13.90
C LEU A 173 -11.99 14.05 12.46
N SER A 174 -11.73 14.98 11.56
CA SER A 174 -11.76 14.70 10.12
C SER A 174 -10.57 13.84 9.69
N GLN A 175 -10.65 13.20 8.53
CA GLN A 175 -9.55 12.42 7.98
C GLN A 175 -8.27 13.24 7.75
N ARG A 176 -8.41 14.54 7.43
CA ARG A 176 -7.27 15.46 7.23
C ARG A 176 -6.58 15.77 8.54
N GLU A 177 -7.34 16.08 9.58
CA GLU A 177 -6.81 16.32 10.91
C GLU A 177 -6.15 15.08 11.48
N LEU A 178 -6.74 13.88 11.28
CA LEU A 178 -6.12 12.63 11.67
C LEU A 178 -4.77 12.41 10.96
N ALA A 179 -4.69 12.67 9.66
CA ALA A 179 -3.43 12.56 8.91
C ALA A 179 -2.37 13.55 9.41
N GLU A 180 -2.77 14.76 9.81
CA GLU A 180 -1.88 15.77 10.39
C GLU A 180 -1.36 15.35 11.77
N HIS A 181 -2.26 14.88 12.65
CA HIS A 181 -1.87 14.40 13.98
C HIS A 181 -0.92 13.20 13.89
N LEU A 182 -1.24 12.20 13.08
CA LEU A 182 -0.37 11.04 12.85
C LEU A 182 1.02 11.46 12.35
N ARG A 183 1.08 12.43 11.42
CA ARG A 183 2.35 12.98 10.92
C ARG A 183 3.15 13.67 12.02
N ASN A 184 2.51 14.50 12.83
CA ASN A 184 3.15 15.22 13.94
C ASN A 184 3.68 14.26 15.02
N ASP A 185 2.98 13.15 15.23
CA ASP A 185 3.40 12.10 16.18
C ASP A 185 4.38 11.08 15.58
N GLY A 186 4.86 11.31 14.34
CA GLY A 186 5.93 10.53 13.71
C GLY A 186 5.47 9.40 12.80
N TYR A 187 4.20 9.35 12.42
CA TYR A 187 3.65 8.40 11.46
C TYR A 187 3.00 9.12 10.27
N PRO A 188 3.80 9.53 9.26
CA PRO A 188 3.26 10.26 8.11
C PRO A 188 2.41 9.34 7.22
N ILE A 189 1.16 9.71 7.02
CA ILE A 189 0.23 9.02 6.14
C ILE A 189 -0.65 10.03 5.40
N HIS A 190 -0.96 9.74 4.13
CA HIS A 190 -1.85 10.56 3.33
C HIS A 190 -3.32 10.33 3.69
N GLN A 191 -4.13 11.40 3.67
CA GLN A 191 -5.58 11.34 3.91
C GLN A 191 -6.29 10.35 2.97
N SER A 192 -5.87 10.27 1.71
CA SER A 192 -6.44 9.31 0.75
C SER A 192 -6.25 7.84 1.17
N HIS A 193 -5.13 7.51 1.82
CA HIS A 193 -4.90 6.16 2.35
C HIS A 193 -5.83 5.89 3.54
N ILE A 194 -6.01 6.85 4.44
CA ILE A 194 -6.95 6.75 5.57
C ILE A 194 -8.36 6.50 5.04
N SER A 195 -8.80 7.26 4.03
CA SER A 195 -10.12 7.08 3.40
C SER A 195 -10.32 5.67 2.84
N ARG A 196 -9.31 5.12 2.13
CA ARG A 196 -9.37 3.74 1.62
C ARG A 196 -9.43 2.70 2.73
N MET A 197 -8.63 2.89 3.78
CA MET A 197 -8.63 1.99 4.94
C MET A 197 -9.98 1.98 5.65
N GLU A 198 -10.61 3.14 5.84
CA GLU A 198 -11.95 3.23 6.43
C GLU A 198 -13.00 2.53 5.59
N GLN A 199 -13.02 2.79 4.27
CA GLN A 199 -13.91 2.08 3.34
C GLN A 199 -13.70 0.57 3.37
N THR A 200 -12.45 0.12 3.54
CA THR A 200 -12.16 -1.31 3.68
C THR A 200 -12.74 -1.89 4.95
N LEU A 201 -12.57 -1.19 6.07
CA LEU A 201 -13.14 -1.62 7.36
C LEU A 201 -14.68 -1.62 7.36
N GLU A 202 -15.27 -0.66 6.65
CA GLU A 202 -16.73 -0.50 6.58
C GLU A 202 -17.39 -1.50 5.63
N TYR A 203 -16.82 -1.69 4.43
CA TYR A 203 -17.50 -2.41 3.35
C TYR A 203 -16.92 -3.79 3.06
N LEU A 204 -15.61 -4.02 3.27
CA LEU A 204 -14.98 -5.28 2.89
C LEU A 204 -14.74 -6.19 4.09
N LEU A 205 -14.28 -5.66 5.22
CA LEU A 205 -13.96 -6.47 6.40
C LEU A 205 -15.13 -7.30 6.92
N PRO A 206 -16.38 -6.81 6.95
CA PRO A 206 -17.52 -7.64 7.38
C PRO A 206 -17.84 -8.80 6.42
N CYS A 207 -17.43 -8.72 5.16
CA CYS A 207 -17.80 -9.65 4.10
C CYS A 207 -16.72 -10.70 3.82
N ILE A 208 -15.44 -10.27 3.78
CA ILE A 208 -14.30 -11.11 3.37
C ILE A 208 -13.12 -11.00 4.35
N PRO A 209 -13.33 -11.23 5.65
CA PRO A 209 -12.24 -11.14 6.63
C PRO A 209 -11.08 -12.09 6.31
N GLU A 210 -11.35 -13.36 5.96
CA GLU A 210 -10.30 -14.35 5.70
C GLU A 210 -9.40 -13.94 4.53
N VAL A 211 -10.00 -13.41 3.45
CA VAL A 211 -9.26 -12.93 2.28
C VAL A 211 -8.39 -11.72 2.62
N LEU A 212 -8.90 -10.78 3.43
CA LEU A 212 -8.13 -9.62 3.88
C LEU A 212 -6.97 -10.03 4.77
N TYR A 213 -7.19 -10.95 5.73
CA TYR A 213 -6.14 -11.46 6.61
C TYR A 213 -5.14 -12.38 5.89
N ALA A 214 -5.54 -13.06 4.82
CA ALA A 214 -4.62 -13.80 3.96
C ALA A 214 -3.60 -12.93 3.23
N GLY A 215 -3.77 -11.59 3.28
CA GLY A 215 -2.77 -10.64 2.78
C GLY A 215 -3.19 -9.88 1.53
N MET A 216 -4.50 -9.69 1.31
CA MET A 216 -4.97 -8.84 0.22
C MET A 216 -4.28 -7.48 0.23
N GLY A 217 -3.62 -7.15 -0.89
CA GLY A 217 -2.86 -5.93 -1.03
C GLY A 217 -3.72 -4.71 -1.39
N ARG A 218 -3.13 -3.51 -1.22
CA ARG A 218 -3.77 -2.24 -1.55
C ARG A 218 -4.37 -2.18 -2.98
N PRO A 219 -3.68 -2.64 -4.05
CA PRO A 219 -4.23 -2.57 -5.40
C PRO A 219 -5.53 -3.37 -5.56
N GLN A 220 -5.61 -4.54 -4.94
CA GLN A 220 -6.81 -5.39 -4.97
C GLN A 220 -7.96 -4.74 -4.20
N VAL A 221 -7.68 -4.16 -3.02
CA VAL A 221 -8.66 -3.38 -2.24
C VAL A 221 -9.19 -2.21 -3.06
N GLU A 222 -8.32 -1.44 -3.72
CA GLU A 222 -8.72 -0.29 -4.54
C GLU A 222 -9.60 -0.71 -5.74
N LYS A 223 -9.28 -1.82 -6.39
CA LYS A 223 -10.12 -2.38 -7.46
C LYS A 223 -11.52 -2.76 -6.94
N LEU A 224 -11.61 -3.44 -5.78
CA LEU A 224 -12.90 -3.80 -5.18
C LEU A 224 -13.73 -2.58 -4.77
N LEU A 225 -13.10 -1.58 -4.16
CA LEU A 225 -13.79 -0.35 -3.79
C LEU A 225 -14.26 0.45 -5.02
N SER A 226 -13.48 0.43 -6.10
CA SER A 226 -13.87 1.04 -7.38
C SER A 226 -15.04 0.30 -8.01
N LEU A 227 -15.01 -1.04 -8.02
CA LEU A 227 -16.12 -1.88 -8.47
C LEU A 227 -17.40 -1.57 -7.68
N ARG A 228 -17.29 -1.53 -6.34
CA ARG A 228 -18.42 -1.17 -5.47
C ARG A 228 -19.01 0.20 -5.82
N ALA A 229 -18.14 1.21 -6.00
CA ALA A 229 -18.59 2.56 -6.33
C ALA A 229 -19.31 2.62 -7.67
N ALA A 230 -18.78 1.95 -8.70
CA ALA A 230 -19.40 1.85 -10.02
C ALA A 230 -20.76 1.14 -9.96
N ALA A 231 -20.79 -0.02 -9.31
CA ALA A 231 -22.02 -0.80 -9.12
C ALA A 231 -23.10 -0.02 -8.35
N LEU A 232 -22.72 0.72 -7.31
CA LEU A 232 -23.62 1.58 -6.54
C LEU A 232 -24.22 2.69 -7.41
N GLN A 233 -23.44 3.32 -8.29
CA GLN A 233 -23.96 4.33 -9.23
C GLN A 233 -24.97 3.74 -10.21
N ILE A 234 -24.74 2.55 -10.72
CA ILE A 234 -25.66 1.85 -11.60
C ILE A 234 -26.92 1.49 -10.83
N TRP A 235 -26.78 0.94 -9.63
CA TRP A 235 -27.90 0.64 -8.75
C TRP A 235 -28.79 1.85 -8.53
N GLN A 236 -28.20 3.01 -8.19
CA GLN A 236 -28.96 4.25 -7.97
C GLN A 236 -29.70 4.76 -9.19
N ARG A 237 -29.26 4.43 -10.41
CA ARG A 237 -29.96 4.80 -11.66
C ARG A 237 -31.17 3.92 -11.95
N HIS A 238 -31.09 2.63 -11.63
CA HIS A 238 -32.08 1.63 -12.04
C HIS A 238 -32.97 1.13 -10.91
N ALA A 239 -32.56 1.34 -9.63
CA ALA A 239 -33.33 0.88 -8.49
C ALA A 239 -34.68 1.60 -8.38
N THR A 240 -35.72 0.82 -8.22
CA THR A 240 -37.07 1.28 -7.87
C THR A 240 -37.34 0.99 -6.40
N GLY A 241 -38.36 1.55 -5.78
CA GLY A 241 -38.60 1.45 -4.34
C GLY A 241 -38.73 0.03 -3.76
N ASP A 242 -38.89 -1.01 -4.62
CA ASP A 242 -39.03 -2.41 -4.22
C ASP A 242 -37.77 -3.26 -4.40
N THR A 243 -36.64 -2.69 -4.88
CA THR A 243 -35.45 -3.46 -5.28
C THR A 243 -34.53 -3.91 -4.15
N GLY A 244 -34.85 -3.65 -2.89
CA GLY A 244 -33.99 -4.03 -1.76
C GLY A 244 -32.76 -3.11 -1.55
N SER A 245 -31.82 -3.55 -0.70
CA SER A 245 -30.63 -2.78 -0.37
C SER A 245 -29.41 -3.21 -1.20
N PHE A 246 -28.73 -2.27 -1.84
CA PHE A 246 -27.44 -2.52 -2.51
C PHE A 246 -26.41 -3.15 -1.56
N GLU A 247 -26.34 -2.66 -0.32
CA GLU A 247 -25.35 -3.13 0.66
C GLU A 247 -25.54 -4.62 0.97
N SER A 248 -26.77 -5.09 1.10
CA SER A 248 -27.02 -6.51 1.36
C SER A 248 -26.65 -7.37 0.14
N LEU A 249 -26.90 -6.88 -1.06
CA LEU A 249 -26.56 -7.56 -2.31
C LEU A 249 -25.06 -7.63 -2.51
N PHE A 250 -24.34 -6.52 -2.29
CA PHE A 250 -22.89 -6.46 -2.36
C PHE A 250 -22.23 -7.37 -1.31
N SER A 251 -22.72 -7.35 -0.08
CA SER A 251 -22.26 -8.25 0.97
C SER A 251 -22.47 -9.72 0.61
N SER A 252 -23.62 -10.07 0.06
CA SER A 252 -23.92 -11.44 -0.38
C SER A 252 -22.97 -11.90 -1.48
N ALA A 253 -22.73 -11.07 -2.49
CA ALA A 253 -21.80 -11.37 -3.57
C ALA A 253 -20.37 -11.61 -3.06
N LEU A 254 -19.87 -10.76 -2.16
CA LEU A 254 -18.53 -10.88 -1.61
C LEU A 254 -18.37 -12.09 -0.70
N SER A 255 -19.34 -12.34 0.19
CA SER A 255 -19.24 -13.40 1.21
C SER A 255 -19.09 -14.79 0.62
N LEU A 256 -19.52 -15.02 -0.62
CA LEU A 256 -19.35 -16.29 -1.32
C LEU A 256 -17.86 -16.67 -1.52
N PHE A 257 -16.98 -15.70 -1.52
CA PHE A 257 -15.54 -15.88 -1.79
C PHE A 257 -14.66 -15.82 -0.53
N ASN A 258 -15.27 -15.67 0.66
CA ASN A 258 -14.48 -15.52 1.89
C ASN A 258 -13.69 -16.77 2.25
N ASP A 259 -14.24 -17.96 2.04
CA ASP A 259 -13.67 -19.23 2.54
C ASP A 259 -12.52 -19.77 1.68
N GLN A 260 -12.23 -19.12 0.55
CA GLN A 260 -11.20 -19.54 -0.41
C GLN A 260 -10.28 -18.37 -0.80
N PRO A 261 -9.42 -17.89 0.12
CA PRO A 261 -8.56 -16.73 -0.14
C PRO A 261 -7.61 -16.91 -1.34
N GLU A 262 -7.14 -18.14 -1.59
CA GLU A 262 -6.22 -18.45 -2.69
C GLU A 262 -6.88 -18.37 -4.07
N ASP A 263 -8.20 -18.61 -4.13
CA ASP A 263 -9.02 -18.57 -5.35
C ASP A 263 -9.83 -17.27 -5.49
N PHE A 264 -9.44 -16.23 -4.75
CA PHE A 264 -10.12 -14.94 -4.79
C PHE A 264 -9.70 -14.13 -6.02
N PHE A 265 -10.60 -14.00 -6.99
CA PHE A 265 -10.43 -13.18 -8.19
C PHE A 265 -11.51 -12.11 -8.25
N ILE A 266 -11.12 -10.86 -8.49
CA ILE A 266 -12.03 -9.71 -8.53
C ILE A 266 -13.05 -9.85 -9.67
N GLU A 267 -12.65 -10.43 -10.79
CA GLU A 267 -13.47 -10.68 -11.95
C GLU A 267 -14.66 -11.61 -11.60
N ARG A 268 -14.41 -12.64 -10.79
CA ARG A 268 -15.50 -13.53 -10.32
C ARG A 268 -16.46 -12.81 -9.38
N VAL A 269 -15.94 -11.94 -8.51
CA VAL A 269 -16.79 -11.09 -7.66
C VAL A 269 -17.62 -10.13 -8.49
N GLN A 270 -17.06 -9.56 -9.55
CA GLN A 270 -17.77 -8.69 -10.49
C GLN A 270 -18.89 -9.44 -11.20
N ASP A 271 -18.60 -10.63 -11.71
CA ASP A 271 -19.60 -11.44 -12.41
C ASP A 271 -20.77 -11.80 -11.49
N GLU A 272 -20.51 -12.23 -10.27
CA GLU A 272 -21.53 -12.56 -9.28
C GLU A 272 -22.37 -11.32 -8.91
N LEU A 273 -21.70 -10.20 -8.62
CA LEU A 273 -22.35 -8.95 -8.28
C LEU A 273 -23.28 -8.48 -9.41
N LEU A 274 -22.80 -8.49 -10.65
CA LEU A 274 -23.61 -8.09 -11.82
C LEU A 274 -24.76 -9.06 -12.08
N GLY A 275 -24.55 -10.36 -11.85
CA GLY A 275 -25.60 -11.37 -11.93
C GLY A 275 -26.75 -11.10 -10.94
N LEU A 276 -26.40 -10.84 -9.68
CA LEU A 276 -27.38 -10.48 -8.63
C LEU A 276 -28.07 -9.14 -8.93
N MET A 277 -27.33 -8.15 -9.42
CA MET A 277 -27.90 -6.85 -9.82
C MET A 277 -28.86 -7.02 -11.00
N SER A 278 -28.51 -7.81 -12.01
CA SER A 278 -29.35 -8.08 -13.15
C SER A 278 -30.72 -8.68 -12.73
N GLN A 279 -30.69 -9.65 -11.82
CA GLN A 279 -31.89 -10.26 -11.27
C GLN A 279 -32.74 -9.27 -10.44
N ALA A 280 -32.09 -8.45 -9.60
CA ALA A 280 -32.81 -7.53 -8.73
C ALA A 280 -33.39 -6.32 -9.49
N LEU A 281 -32.66 -5.79 -10.47
CA LEU A 281 -33.06 -4.62 -11.25
C LEU A 281 -33.90 -4.93 -12.49
N GLY A 282 -33.90 -6.19 -12.96
CA GLY A 282 -34.53 -6.61 -14.22
C GLY A 282 -33.83 -6.02 -15.47
N VAL A 283 -32.53 -5.67 -15.33
CA VAL A 283 -31.71 -5.11 -16.43
C VAL A 283 -30.81 -6.20 -16.99
N ASP A 284 -30.60 -6.19 -18.31
CA ASP A 284 -29.73 -7.16 -18.98
C ASP A 284 -28.29 -7.10 -18.43
N TYR A 285 -27.69 -8.28 -18.17
CA TYR A 285 -26.32 -8.40 -17.63
C TYR A 285 -25.29 -7.69 -18.50
N ASN A 286 -25.38 -7.78 -19.83
CA ASN A 286 -24.40 -7.17 -20.73
C ASN A 286 -24.46 -5.63 -20.68
N LEU A 287 -25.63 -5.05 -20.44
CA LEU A 287 -25.76 -3.61 -20.24
C LEU A 287 -25.09 -3.18 -18.93
N LEU A 288 -25.28 -3.94 -17.85
CA LEU A 288 -24.63 -3.66 -16.57
C LEU A 288 -23.09 -3.81 -16.67
N LEU A 289 -22.62 -4.81 -17.41
CA LEU A 289 -21.19 -5.04 -17.63
C LEU A 289 -20.54 -3.87 -18.38
N LEU A 290 -21.18 -3.34 -19.42
CA LEU A 290 -20.72 -2.16 -20.15
C LEU A 290 -20.71 -0.90 -19.26
N ASP A 291 -21.73 -0.73 -18.43
CA ASP A 291 -21.85 0.42 -17.53
C ASP A 291 -20.82 0.39 -16.38
N VAL A 292 -20.34 -0.78 -15.98
CA VAL A 292 -19.28 -0.93 -14.96
C VAL A 292 -17.89 -0.66 -15.52
N ASP A 293 -17.69 -0.78 -16.84
CA ASP A 293 -16.37 -0.54 -17.46
C ASP A 293 -15.92 0.91 -17.22
N PRO A 294 -14.74 1.13 -16.59
CA PRO A 294 -14.21 2.48 -16.34
C PRO A 294 -14.01 3.31 -17.61
N SER A 295 -13.74 2.68 -18.75
CA SER A 295 -13.60 3.35 -20.03
C SER A 295 -14.92 3.91 -20.52
N GLU A 296 -16.00 3.15 -20.39
CA GLU A 296 -17.34 3.58 -20.75
C GLU A 296 -17.89 4.66 -19.80
N GLN A 297 -17.60 4.55 -18.51
CA GLN A 297 -17.95 5.62 -17.54
C GLN A 297 -17.27 6.96 -17.88
N LYS A 298 -15.99 6.93 -18.28
CA LYS A 298 -15.29 8.15 -18.72
C LYS A 298 -15.91 8.69 -20.01
N ARG A 299 -16.27 7.82 -20.95
CA ARG A 299 -16.94 8.22 -22.19
C ARG A 299 -18.30 8.85 -21.92
N GLN A 300 -19.12 8.28 -21.05
CA GLN A 300 -20.42 8.82 -20.65
C GLN A 300 -20.29 10.17 -19.90
N ALA A 301 -19.25 10.32 -19.07
CA ALA A 301 -18.99 11.59 -18.38
C ALA A 301 -18.63 12.72 -19.36
N VAL A 302 -18.00 12.40 -20.49
CA VAL A 302 -17.59 13.39 -21.52
C VAL A 302 -18.67 13.63 -22.56
N LEU A 303 -19.36 12.58 -23.02
CA LEU A 303 -20.30 12.62 -24.15
C LEU A 303 -21.79 12.67 -23.73
N GLY A 304 -22.08 12.51 -22.44
CA GLY A 304 -23.44 12.29 -21.95
C GLY A 304 -23.93 10.85 -22.13
N PRO A 305 -25.14 10.52 -21.63
CA PRO A 305 -25.68 9.18 -21.74
C PRO A 305 -25.84 8.78 -23.21
N THR A 306 -25.49 7.53 -23.51
CA THR A 306 -25.66 6.94 -24.85
C THR A 306 -27.13 7.11 -25.29
N PRO A 307 -27.42 7.63 -26.49
CA PRO A 307 -28.79 7.72 -26.95
C PRO A 307 -29.42 6.33 -27.02
N GLU A 308 -30.65 6.21 -26.55
CA GLU A 308 -31.40 4.95 -26.63
C GLU A 308 -31.40 4.45 -28.08
N PRO A 309 -31.14 3.15 -28.32
CA PRO A 309 -31.24 2.59 -29.65
C PRO A 309 -32.68 2.78 -30.17
N PRO A 310 -32.86 3.18 -31.45
CA PRO A 310 -34.18 3.33 -32.00
C PRO A 310 -34.98 2.04 -31.86
N PRO A 311 -36.28 2.11 -31.59
CA PRO A 311 -37.10 0.94 -31.39
C PRO A 311 -36.97 -0.01 -32.62
N TYR A 312 -36.68 -1.28 -32.32
CA TYR A 312 -36.57 -2.32 -33.34
C TYR A 312 -37.88 -2.40 -34.12
N ILE A 313 -37.84 -1.98 -35.38
CA ILE A 313 -38.93 -2.23 -36.35
C ILE A 313 -38.58 -3.56 -37.01
N PRO A 314 -39.37 -4.64 -36.79
CA PRO A 314 -39.12 -5.91 -37.45
C PRO A 314 -39.20 -5.67 -38.96
N PRO A 315 -38.26 -6.21 -39.77
CA PRO A 315 -38.36 -6.12 -41.21
C PRO A 315 -39.59 -6.84 -41.70
N ASP A 316 -40.41 -6.18 -42.59
CA ASP A 316 -41.52 -6.79 -43.26
C ASP A 316 -41.07 -8.12 -43.91
N GLU A 317 -41.87 -9.17 -43.75
CA GLU A 317 -41.64 -10.48 -44.36
C GLU A 317 -41.42 -10.30 -45.87
N PRO A 318 -40.32 -10.79 -46.45
CA PRO A 318 -40.12 -10.72 -47.88
C PRO A 318 -41.01 -11.74 -48.58
N GLU A 319 -41.83 -11.24 -49.53
CA GLU A 319 -42.58 -12.09 -50.51
C GLU A 319 -41.65 -13.12 -51.16
N PRO A 320 -42.15 -14.34 -51.48
CA PRO A 320 -41.34 -15.42 -52.03
C PRO A 320 -40.87 -15.13 -53.46
N ARG A 321 -39.55 -14.99 -53.64
CA ARG A 321 -38.95 -14.89 -54.97
C ARG A 321 -38.85 -16.25 -55.64
N PRO A 322 -39.05 -16.35 -56.99
CA PRO A 322 -39.07 -17.58 -57.73
C PRO A 322 -37.69 -18.23 -57.87
N VAL A 323 -37.68 -19.55 -57.77
CA VAL A 323 -36.53 -20.45 -57.85
C VAL A 323 -35.90 -20.39 -59.24
N ALA A 324 -34.63 -19.92 -59.33
CA ALA A 324 -33.79 -20.03 -60.52
C ALA A 324 -32.89 -21.26 -60.42
N ARG A 325 -32.91 -22.02 -61.49
CA ARG A 325 -32.25 -23.32 -61.68
C ARG A 325 -30.76 -23.28 -61.52
N ARG A 326 -30.24 -24.29 -60.80
CA ARG A 326 -28.85 -24.70 -60.74
C ARG A 326 -28.23 -24.88 -62.15
N ARG A 327 -27.09 -24.27 -62.42
CA ARG A 327 -26.10 -24.76 -63.39
C ARG A 327 -24.88 -25.29 -62.68
N LYS A 328 -24.52 -26.53 -63.04
CA LYS A 328 -23.26 -27.22 -62.71
C LYS A 328 -22.15 -26.65 -63.54
N ALA A 329 -20.98 -26.47 -62.96
CA ALA A 329 -19.63 -26.61 -63.50
C ALA A 329 -18.66 -26.18 -62.41
N ASP A 330 -17.49 -26.61 -62.23
CA ASP A 330 -16.67 -27.71 -62.73
C ASP A 330 -15.44 -27.76 -61.77
N GLU A 331 -14.87 -28.90 -61.68
CA GLU A 331 -13.70 -29.21 -60.85
C GLU A 331 -12.46 -28.45 -61.37
N GLY A 332 -11.63 -27.97 -60.47
CA GLY A 332 -10.34 -27.36 -60.79
C GLY A 332 -9.42 -27.35 -59.59
N GLU A 333 -8.53 -28.31 -59.56
CA GLU A 333 -7.38 -28.63 -58.74
C GLU A 333 -6.67 -27.53 -57.91
N MET A 334 -6.41 -27.94 -56.70
CA MET A 334 -5.18 -27.88 -55.90
C MET A 334 -4.12 -26.86 -56.21
N ARG A 335 -3.70 -26.14 -55.17
CA ARG A 335 -2.33 -26.06 -54.67
C ARG A 335 -2.31 -25.41 -53.27
N GLY A 336 -1.92 -26.15 -52.23
CA GLY A 336 -0.71 -26.03 -51.43
C GLY A 336 -0.57 -24.71 -50.67
N GLY A 337 -1.24 -24.58 -49.52
CA GLY A 337 -0.93 -23.55 -48.54
C GLY A 337 -0.41 -24.24 -47.29
N THR A 338 0.85 -24.01 -47.00
CA THR A 338 1.60 -24.50 -45.86
C THR A 338 0.91 -24.17 -44.56
N VAL A 339 0.54 -25.19 -43.80
CA VAL A 339 0.06 -25.09 -42.41
C VAL A 339 1.29 -24.70 -41.58
N ILE A 340 1.27 -23.50 -41.02
CA ILE A 340 2.21 -23.09 -39.97
C ILE A 340 1.64 -23.68 -38.68
N PRO A 341 2.42 -24.51 -37.94
CA PRO A 341 2.01 -25.00 -36.65
C PRO A 341 1.98 -23.84 -35.64
N PRO A 342 1.08 -23.89 -34.61
CA PRO A 342 1.08 -22.89 -33.55
C PRO A 342 2.42 -22.90 -32.81
N PRO A 343 2.94 -21.74 -32.36
CA PRO A 343 4.17 -21.68 -31.62
C PRO A 343 4.06 -22.45 -30.31
N GLU A 344 5.04 -23.31 -30.07
CA GLU A 344 5.23 -24.05 -28.82
C GLU A 344 5.22 -23.07 -27.65
N SER A 345 4.54 -23.45 -26.60
CA SER A 345 4.50 -22.78 -25.31
C SER A 345 5.92 -22.48 -24.83
N MET A 346 6.22 -21.20 -24.67
CA MET A 346 7.45 -20.76 -23.98
C MET A 346 7.37 -21.15 -22.50
N PRO A 347 8.51 -21.51 -21.88
CA PRO A 347 8.53 -21.89 -20.47
C PRO A 347 8.16 -20.72 -19.57
N ASP A 348 7.47 -21.07 -18.48
CA ASP A 348 7.05 -20.17 -17.40
C ASP A 348 8.13 -19.18 -17.03
N ALA A 349 7.88 -17.92 -17.28
CA ALA A 349 8.66 -16.83 -16.72
C ALA A 349 8.34 -16.75 -15.22
N SER A 350 9.36 -16.93 -14.41
CA SER A 350 9.32 -16.77 -12.96
C SER A 350 8.60 -15.48 -12.53
N PRO A 351 7.83 -15.50 -11.43
CA PRO A 351 7.12 -14.32 -10.95
C PRO A 351 8.12 -13.29 -10.41
N LEU A 352 8.40 -12.27 -11.18
CA LEU A 352 9.12 -11.10 -10.74
C LEU A 352 8.08 -10.04 -10.35
N CYS A 353 8.06 -9.70 -9.06
CA CYS A 353 7.41 -8.57 -8.42
C CYS A 353 5.94 -8.76 -8.02
N GLU A 354 5.76 -9.04 -6.74
CA GLU A 354 4.51 -8.82 -6.01
C GLU A 354 4.00 -7.38 -6.23
N GLY A 355 2.81 -7.24 -6.79
CA GLY A 355 2.01 -6.03 -6.72
C GLY A 355 1.82 -5.20 -7.99
N ASN A 356 2.30 -5.61 -9.16
CA ASN A 356 1.97 -4.96 -10.44
C ASN A 356 1.51 -6.01 -11.45
N GLU A 357 0.55 -5.60 -12.32
CA GLU A 357 0.23 -6.34 -13.52
C GLU A 357 1.53 -6.73 -14.22
N PRO A 358 1.71 -7.99 -14.64
CA PRO A 358 2.91 -8.37 -15.36
C PRO A 358 2.98 -7.50 -16.62
N ILE A 359 3.96 -6.60 -16.65
CA ILE A 359 4.25 -5.83 -17.86
C ILE A 359 4.88 -6.84 -18.82
N THR A 360 4.03 -7.54 -19.55
CA THR A 360 4.45 -8.54 -20.53
C THR A 360 5.17 -7.90 -21.71
N ASP A 361 4.95 -6.60 -21.95
CA ASP A 361 5.61 -5.84 -23.00
C ASP A 361 5.70 -4.34 -22.63
N ILE A 362 6.89 -3.90 -22.25
CA ILE A 362 7.19 -2.48 -21.93
C ILE A 362 6.98 -1.59 -23.16
N TRP A 363 7.12 -2.14 -24.36
CA TRP A 363 7.19 -1.41 -25.62
C TRP A 363 5.84 -1.25 -26.32
N ARG A 364 4.89 -2.15 -26.07
CA ARG A 364 3.59 -2.16 -26.72
C ARG A 364 2.66 -1.10 -26.10
N ILE A 365 2.12 -0.23 -26.93
CA ILE A 365 1.04 0.69 -26.58
C ILE A 365 -0.25 0.09 -27.13
N SER A 366 -1.26 -0.06 -26.27
CA SER A 366 -2.57 -0.53 -26.72
C SER A 366 -3.21 0.53 -27.62
N PRO A 367 -3.85 0.14 -28.76
CA PRO A 367 -4.55 1.08 -29.62
C PRO A 367 -5.62 1.93 -28.92
N LEU A 368 -6.16 1.44 -27.81
CA LEU A 368 -7.13 2.15 -26.97
C LEU A 368 -6.54 3.38 -26.27
N PHE A 369 -5.24 3.43 -26.07
CA PHE A 369 -4.51 4.52 -25.40
C PHE A 369 -3.59 5.29 -26.33
N ASP A 370 -3.65 5.04 -27.65
CA ASP A 370 -2.80 5.68 -28.66
C ASP A 370 -3.37 7.05 -29.09
N SER A 371 -3.70 7.90 -28.11
CA SER A 371 -4.08 9.29 -28.31
C SER A 371 -3.19 10.19 -27.44
N THR A 372 -2.93 11.42 -27.88
CA THR A 372 -2.06 12.37 -27.16
C THR A 372 -2.52 12.57 -25.73
N GLU A 373 -3.80 12.81 -25.50
CA GLU A 373 -4.38 13.04 -24.17
C GLU A 373 -4.25 11.82 -23.24
N ALA A 374 -4.55 10.62 -23.75
CA ALA A 374 -4.44 9.39 -22.96
C ALA A 374 -2.99 9.09 -22.60
N LEU A 375 -2.07 9.28 -23.54
CA LEU A 375 -0.64 9.09 -23.32
C LEU A 375 -0.06 10.13 -22.37
N GLN A 376 -0.50 11.40 -22.42
CA GLN A 376 -0.12 12.45 -21.48
C GLN A 376 -0.55 12.11 -20.06
N SER A 377 -1.78 11.60 -19.88
CA SER A 377 -2.26 11.16 -18.55
C SER A 377 -1.46 9.99 -17.98
N ILE A 378 -1.03 9.03 -18.85
CA ILE A 378 -0.16 7.93 -18.43
C ILE A 378 1.24 8.43 -18.10
N SER A 379 1.76 9.38 -18.90
CA SER A 379 3.07 9.98 -18.73
C SER A 379 3.18 10.73 -17.40
N ASP A 380 2.19 11.58 -17.07
CA ASP A 380 2.10 12.28 -15.79
C ASP A 380 2.14 11.31 -14.62
N ARG A 381 1.31 10.28 -14.65
CA ARG A 381 1.27 9.26 -13.60
C ARG A 381 2.60 8.55 -13.42
N LEU A 382 3.26 8.14 -14.52
CA LEU A 382 4.55 7.47 -14.46
C LEU A 382 5.66 8.40 -13.96
N ALA A 383 5.65 9.67 -14.39
CA ALA A 383 6.60 10.68 -13.92
C ALA A 383 6.44 10.94 -12.42
N TRP A 384 5.21 11.04 -11.96
CA TRP A 384 4.91 11.20 -10.53
C TRP A 384 5.34 9.98 -9.71
N ASP A 385 5.04 8.75 -10.16
CA ASP A 385 5.45 7.50 -9.52
C ASP A 385 6.99 7.36 -9.40
N LEU A 386 7.74 7.78 -10.43
CA LEU A 386 9.19 7.78 -10.41
C LEU A 386 9.74 8.82 -9.43
N ALA A 387 9.14 10.00 -9.41
CA ALA A 387 9.49 11.08 -8.51
C ALA A 387 9.20 10.71 -7.05
N GLU A 388 8.08 10.06 -6.76
CA GLU A 388 7.71 9.54 -5.43
C GLU A 388 8.75 8.54 -4.91
N CYS A 389 9.22 7.62 -5.74
CA CYS A 389 10.28 6.68 -5.37
C CYS A 389 11.57 7.38 -4.91
N CYS A 390 11.80 8.61 -5.37
CA CYS A 390 13.00 9.39 -5.09
C CYS A 390 12.77 10.56 -4.11
N GLY A 391 11.54 10.74 -3.62
CA GLY A 391 11.15 11.80 -2.68
C GLY A 391 11.17 13.21 -3.27
N ILE A 392 10.85 13.34 -4.56
CA ILE A 392 10.76 14.60 -5.31
C ILE A 392 9.43 14.78 -6.03
N GLU A 393 8.37 14.10 -5.56
CA GLU A 393 7.02 14.15 -6.12
C GLU A 393 6.42 15.58 -6.12
N ASP A 394 6.86 16.41 -5.19
CA ASP A 394 6.46 17.81 -5.10
C ASP A 394 7.02 18.68 -6.25
N ARG A 395 7.94 18.13 -7.05
CA ARG A 395 8.52 18.79 -8.23
C ARG A 395 7.79 18.45 -9.52
N VAL A 396 6.93 17.44 -9.54
CA VAL A 396 6.16 17.02 -10.73
C VAL A 396 4.75 17.61 -10.64
N ILE A 397 4.34 18.30 -11.70
CA ILE A 397 3.02 18.92 -11.83
C ILE A 397 2.40 18.41 -13.12
N ALA A 398 1.14 17.95 -13.06
CA ALA A 398 0.40 17.53 -14.24
C ALA A 398 0.29 18.71 -15.26
N ASP A 399 0.49 18.41 -16.53
CA ASP A 399 0.42 19.36 -17.62
C ASP A 399 -0.43 18.82 -18.77
N ASN A 400 -1.50 19.51 -19.09
CA ASN A 400 -2.43 19.14 -20.15
C ASN A 400 -2.25 19.99 -21.42
N ASP A 401 -1.13 20.67 -21.58
CA ASP A 401 -0.84 21.43 -22.81
C ASP A 401 -0.69 20.47 -24.00
N GLU A 402 -1.29 20.82 -25.16
CA GLU A 402 -1.30 20.00 -26.36
C GLU A 402 0.13 19.65 -26.86
N VAL A 403 1.10 20.51 -26.58
CA VAL A 403 2.51 20.35 -26.96
C VAL A 403 3.33 19.68 -25.86
N GLY A 404 2.79 19.54 -24.66
CA GLY A 404 3.45 18.97 -23.49
C GLY A 404 3.57 17.45 -23.55
N VAL A 405 4.40 16.89 -22.66
CA VAL A 405 4.56 15.43 -22.48
C VAL A 405 3.67 14.85 -21.38
N GLY A 406 2.77 15.66 -20.82
CA GLY A 406 1.81 15.28 -19.79
C GLY A 406 2.19 15.75 -18.38
N TYR A 407 3.43 16.23 -18.17
CA TYR A 407 3.87 16.78 -16.89
C TYR A 407 4.84 17.94 -17.08
N ARG A 408 4.90 18.82 -16.10
CA ARG A 408 5.93 19.86 -15.93
C ARG A 408 6.76 19.62 -14.69
N LEU A 409 7.99 20.14 -14.68
CA LEU A 409 8.90 20.04 -13.56
C LEU A 409 9.20 21.41 -12.97
N ASN A 410 9.05 21.51 -11.65
CA ASN A 410 9.64 22.61 -10.90
C ASN A 410 11.14 22.37 -10.71
N THR A 411 11.92 23.45 -10.64
CA THR A 411 13.38 23.39 -10.44
C THR A 411 13.70 22.66 -9.13
N LEU A 412 14.60 21.70 -9.20
CA LEU A 412 15.20 21.08 -8.02
C LEU A 412 16.35 21.98 -7.54
N ALA A 413 16.04 22.90 -6.64
CA ALA A 413 17.02 23.84 -6.11
C ALA A 413 18.00 23.16 -5.13
N SER A 414 19.19 23.71 -4.99
CA SER A 414 20.25 23.14 -4.13
C SER A 414 19.89 23.14 -2.64
N ASP A 415 18.94 23.94 -2.21
CA ASP A 415 18.40 23.99 -0.86
C ASP A 415 17.29 22.95 -0.59
N HIS A 416 16.85 22.23 -1.61
CA HIS A 416 15.86 21.17 -1.45
C HIS A 416 16.44 20.00 -0.63
N PRO A 417 15.70 19.44 0.36
CA PRO A 417 16.22 18.37 1.24
C PRO A 417 16.73 17.14 0.49
N MET A 418 16.14 16.84 -0.67
CA MET A 418 16.50 15.67 -1.49
C MET A 418 17.64 15.96 -2.49
N TYR A 419 18.07 17.23 -2.66
CA TYR A 419 19.13 17.57 -3.63
C TYR A 419 20.48 16.87 -3.31
N SER A 420 20.77 16.60 -2.04
CA SER A 420 21.98 15.88 -1.63
C SER A 420 21.99 14.41 -2.02
N ARG A 421 20.82 13.82 -2.34
CA ARG A 421 20.69 12.40 -2.71
C ARG A 421 20.95 12.20 -4.19
N PRO A 422 21.93 11.35 -4.58
CA PRO A 422 22.24 11.10 -5.98
C PRO A 422 21.06 10.56 -6.79
N GLN A 423 20.23 9.70 -6.17
CA GLN A 423 19.04 9.11 -6.80
C GLN A 423 17.98 10.17 -7.15
N SER A 424 17.72 11.12 -6.25
CA SER A 424 16.76 12.20 -6.46
C SER A 424 17.20 13.13 -7.60
N ARG A 425 18.50 13.49 -7.64
CA ARG A 425 19.06 14.30 -8.75
C ARG A 425 19.01 13.56 -10.07
N ALA A 426 19.33 12.28 -10.09
CA ALA A 426 19.30 11.47 -11.29
C ALA A 426 17.87 11.26 -11.82
N CYS A 427 16.89 11.03 -10.94
CA CYS A 427 15.48 10.95 -11.31
C CYS A 427 15.00 12.29 -11.88
N TRP A 428 15.28 13.40 -11.21
CA TRP A 428 14.91 14.72 -11.72
C TRP A 428 15.56 15.01 -13.08
N ALA A 429 16.84 14.68 -13.26
CA ALA A 429 17.54 14.85 -14.51
C ALA A 429 16.97 13.99 -15.64
N LEU A 430 16.55 12.76 -15.35
CA LEU A 430 15.87 11.89 -16.32
C LEU A 430 14.52 12.50 -16.76
N LEU A 431 13.69 12.92 -15.82
CA LEU A 431 12.39 13.53 -16.12
C LEU A 431 12.54 14.85 -16.86
N ALA A 432 13.54 15.66 -16.50
CA ALA A 432 13.85 16.93 -17.19
C ALA A 432 14.32 16.70 -18.63
N ALA A 433 15.19 15.70 -18.85
CA ALA A 433 15.64 15.34 -20.20
C ALA A 433 14.50 14.85 -21.10
N LEU A 434 13.53 14.12 -20.55
CA LEU A 434 12.34 13.69 -21.29
C LEU A 434 11.38 14.82 -21.63
N ASN A 435 11.45 15.93 -20.89
CA ASN A 435 10.64 17.13 -21.07
C ASN A 435 11.40 18.29 -21.75
N ASP A 436 12.53 18.00 -22.41
CA ASP A 436 13.41 18.96 -23.11
C ASP A 436 13.87 20.15 -22.25
N ILE A 437 13.90 19.99 -20.93
CA ILE A 437 14.44 20.99 -20.03
C ILE A 437 15.96 20.92 -20.06
N PRO A 438 16.67 22.04 -20.35
CA PRO A 438 18.13 22.03 -20.41
C PRO A 438 18.73 21.69 -19.05
N LEU A 439 19.62 20.69 -19.03
CA LEU A 439 20.32 20.25 -17.82
C LEU A 439 21.60 21.07 -17.63
N THR A 440 21.90 21.41 -16.37
CA THR A 440 23.21 21.93 -16.00
C THR A 440 24.27 20.82 -16.08
N GLU A 441 25.56 21.17 -16.22
CA GLU A 441 26.65 20.17 -16.29
C GLU A 441 26.65 19.24 -15.08
N ASP A 442 26.37 19.75 -13.89
CA ASP A 442 26.31 18.98 -12.65
C ASP A 442 25.15 17.95 -12.65
N LEU A 443 24.00 18.30 -13.17
CA LEU A 443 22.84 17.40 -13.29
C LEU A 443 23.01 16.40 -14.43
N SER A 444 23.57 16.80 -15.57
CA SER A 444 23.84 15.88 -16.68
C SER A 444 24.86 14.80 -16.31
N ALA A 445 25.84 15.14 -15.49
CA ALA A 445 26.83 14.20 -14.95
C ALA A 445 26.21 13.12 -14.03
N THR A 446 25.00 13.32 -13.54
CA THR A 446 24.29 12.30 -12.74
C THR A 446 23.70 11.18 -13.58
N LEU A 447 23.39 11.42 -14.87
CA LEU A 447 22.86 10.42 -15.82
C LEU A 447 23.98 9.54 -16.38
N THR A 448 24.54 8.68 -15.54
CA THR A 448 25.64 7.78 -15.92
C THR A 448 25.17 6.34 -16.06
N PRO A 449 25.87 5.46 -16.80
CA PRO A 449 25.55 4.04 -16.85
C PRO A 449 25.51 3.35 -15.49
N ALA A 450 26.21 3.89 -14.48
CA ALA A 450 26.21 3.39 -13.12
C ALA A 450 24.82 3.41 -12.46
N LEU A 451 23.86 4.19 -12.97
CA LEU A 451 22.47 4.21 -12.52
C LEU A 451 21.73 2.89 -12.78
N PHE A 452 22.11 2.22 -13.85
CA PHE A 452 21.44 1.05 -14.41
C PHE A 452 22.18 -0.25 -14.11
N ILE A 453 23.39 -0.17 -13.53
CA ILE A 453 24.26 -1.31 -13.30
C ILE A 453 24.55 -1.42 -11.81
N GLN A 454 24.54 -2.65 -11.29
CA GLN A 454 24.90 -2.96 -9.91
C GLN A 454 26.31 -2.42 -9.60
N ARG A 455 26.45 -1.79 -8.44
CA ARG A 455 27.77 -1.38 -7.91
C ARG A 455 28.43 -2.54 -7.16
N ASP A 456 29.75 -2.47 -6.99
CA ASP A 456 30.57 -3.44 -6.24
C ASP A 456 30.14 -3.62 -4.77
N THR A 457 29.29 -2.72 -4.25
CA THR A 457 28.72 -2.78 -2.90
C THR A 457 27.52 -3.75 -2.77
N GLY A 458 27.04 -4.33 -3.86
CA GLY A 458 25.89 -5.26 -3.86
C GLY A 458 24.51 -4.60 -4.00
N ASP A 459 24.40 -3.28 -3.81
CA ASP A 459 23.12 -2.57 -3.92
C ASP A 459 22.96 -1.94 -5.30
N PHE A 460 21.76 -2.10 -5.89
CA PHE A 460 21.36 -1.38 -7.09
C PHE A 460 21.08 0.08 -6.77
N PHE A 461 21.46 0.98 -7.68
CA PHE A 461 21.16 2.40 -7.50
C PHE A 461 19.67 2.69 -7.64
N PHE A 462 18.99 2.06 -8.60
CA PHE A 462 17.54 2.04 -8.77
C PHE A 462 17.03 0.59 -8.75
N SER A 463 15.80 0.39 -8.25
CA SER A 463 15.14 -0.91 -8.29
C SER A 463 14.73 -1.29 -9.71
N ASP A 464 14.56 -2.59 -9.99
CA ASP A 464 14.04 -3.08 -11.27
C ASP A 464 12.68 -2.45 -11.60
N LEU A 465 11.82 -2.27 -10.62
CA LEU A 465 10.53 -1.61 -10.78
C LEU A 465 10.68 -0.15 -11.24
N PHE A 466 11.63 0.60 -10.68
CA PHE A 466 11.95 1.95 -11.15
C PHE A 466 12.39 1.94 -12.62
N LEU A 467 13.28 1.03 -12.99
CA LEU A 467 13.77 0.91 -14.35
C LEU A 467 12.65 0.57 -15.34
N ILE A 468 11.78 -0.37 -15.00
CA ILE A 468 10.61 -0.75 -15.82
C ILE A 468 9.71 0.46 -16.04
N LYS A 469 9.37 1.22 -14.99
CA LYS A 469 8.56 2.44 -15.10
C LYS A 469 9.26 3.52 -15.92
N ALA A 470 10.57 3.70 -15.76
CA ALA A 470 11.36 4.67 -16.52
C ALA A 470 11.38 4.33 -18.03
N PHE A 471 11.63 3.06 -18.39
CA PHE A 471 11.57 2.62 -19.78
C PHE A 471 10.17 2.76 -20.38
N ARG A 472 9.13 2.48 -19.59
CA ARG A 472 7.75 2.68 -20.02
C ARG A 472 7.46 4.16 -20.26
N LEU A 473 7.91 5.05 -19.39
CA LEU A 473 7.77 6.50 -19.58
C LEU A 473 8.49 6.98 -20.84
N ILE A 474 9.71 6.53 -21.07
CA ILE A 474 10.47 6.85 -22.30
C ILE A 474 9.67 6.45 -23.54
N ARG A 475 9.08 5.25 -23.56
CA ARG A 475 8.27 4.78 -24.69
C ARG A 475 7.01 5.63 -24.91
N ILE A 476 6.33 6.01 -23.82
CA ILE A 476 5.13 6.86 -23.87
C ILE A 476 5.48 8.25 -24.41
N VAL A 477 6.51 8.89 -23.88
CA VAL A 477 6.97 10.22 -24.34
C VAL A 477 7.36 10.19 -25.82
N ARG A 478 8.06 9.15 -26.27
CA ARG A 478 8.37 8.99 -27.71
C ARG A 478 7.10 8.96 -28.55
N ARG A 479 6.09 8.20 -28.14
CA ARG A 479 4.83 8.11 -28.91
C ARG A 479 4.05 9.42 -28.91
N ILE A 480 4.03 10.14 -27.78
CA ILE A 480 3.44 11.49 -27.74
C ILE A 480 4.08 12.40 -28.79
N ARG A 481 5.41 12.40 -28.90
CA ARG A 481 6.11 13.23 -29.86
C ARG A 481 5.89 12.78 -31.29
N GLU A 482 5.80 11.47 -31.55
CA GLU A 482 5.43 10.94 -32.89
C GLU A 482 4.04 11.48 -33.28
N LEU A 483 3.03 11.39 -32.41
CA LEU A 483 1.69 11.91 -32.70
C LEU A 483 1.64 13.43 -32.88
N GLN A 484 2.42 14.18 -32.09
CA GLN A 484 2.53 15.64 -32.23
C GLN A 484 3.15 16.03 -33.58
N GLN A 485 4.16 15.29 -34.05
CA GLN A 485 4.77 15.50 -35.38
C GLN A 485 3.80 15.14 -36.50
N GLU A 486 3.07 14.01 -36.37
CA GLU A 486 2.04 13.61 -37.35
C GLU A 486 0.95 14.69 -37.47
N ALA A 487 0.51 15.27 -36.32
CA ALA A 487 -0.47 16.36 -36.32
C ALA A 487 0.04 17.67 -36.93
N GLN A 488 1.32 18.01 -36.72
CA GLN A 488 1.94 19.19 -37.36
C GLN A 488 2.07 19.02 -38.87
N HIS A 489 2.49 17.87 -39.36
CA HIS A 489 2.55 17.59 -40.80
C HIS A 489 1.17 17.63 -41.46
N ALA A 490 0.13 17.11 -40.76
CA ALA A 490 -1.24 17.17 -41.26
C ALA A 490 -1.85 18.59 -41.26
N ALA A 491 -1.28 19.55 -40.53
CA ALA A 491 -1.71 20.95 -40.52
C ALA A 491 -0.96 21.81 -41.55
N ASP A 492 0.19 21.34 -42.04
CA ASP A 492 1.02 22.03 -43.04
C ASP A 492 0.69 21.56 -44.48
N ASP A 493 -0.02 20.42 -44.67
CA ASP A 493 -0.59 19.93 -45.95
C ASP A 493 -2.02 20.43 -46.14
#